data_7edd8c05b8aeb90ae52d0c1e74aefbae
#
_entry.id   7edd8c05b8aeb90ae52d0c1e74aefbae
#
_cell.length_a   1.000
_cell.length_b   1.000
_cell.length_c   1.000
_cell.angle_alpha   90.00
_cell.angle_beta   90.00
_cell.angle_gamma   90.00
#
_symmetry.space_group_name_H-M   'P 1'
#
loop_
_entity.id
_entity.type
_entity.pdbx_description
1 polymer ?
#
loop_
_entity_poly.entity_id
_entity_poly.type
_entity_poly.pdbx_seq_one_letter_code
_entity_poly.pdbx_strand_id
1 'polypeptide(L)'
;MPQMKYEKHNARQYEQILRAARQLFVEKGIERVSFSAVADSCGIARATLYKYFPDKESLLWAIHRQALRTFGNALLARAEARPLTALERFSVYFEELARRFELDPDFLLFFDLFEKTYQAETARRGSAVYERMFRPGDFGSGDTARFICENFNDGSLRAGLDAQLTAVSATYT
;
A
#
# COMPACT_ATOMS: atom_id res chain seq x y z
N MET A 1 29.56 -5.95 15.68
CA MET A 1 29.53 -5.23 14.41
C MET A 1 29.20 -6.06 13.16
N PRO A 2 29.43 -7.38 13.04
CA PRO A 2 29.00 -8.18 11.88
C PRO A 2 27.48 -8.30 11.74
N GLN A 3 26.74 -8.42 12.83
CA GLN A 3 25.28 -8.62 12.86
C GLN A 3 24.51 -7.43 12.25
N MET A 4 24.90 -6.21 12.60
CA MET A 4 24.29 -4.98 12.08
C MET A 4 24.54 -4.79 10.56
N LYS A 5 25.67 -5.31 10.04
CA LYS A 5 25.96 -5.28 8.60
C LYS A 5 25.10 -6.31 7.85
N TYR A 6 24.87 -7.47 8.46
CA TYR A 6 24.00 -8.52 7.92
C TYR A 6 22.53 -8.10 7.89
N GLU A 7 22.04 -7.48 8.96
CA GLU A 7 20.66 -6.92 9.02
C GLU A 7 20.43 -5.84 7.97
N LYS A 8 21.38 -4.91 7.81
CA LYS A 8 21.32 -3.89 6.76
C LYS A 8 21.34 -4.48 5.34
N HIS A 9 22.11 -5.53 5.11
CA HIS A 9 22.15 -6.22 3.83
C HIS A 9 20.79 -6.89 3.53
N ASN A 10 20.25 -7.60 4.50
CA ASN A 10 18.93 -8.25 4.38
C ASN A 10 17.81 -7.24 4.12
N ALA A 11 17.82 -6.11 4.83
CA ALA A 11 16.84 -5.04 4.61
C ALA A 11 16.91 -4.47 3.19
N ARG A 12 18.12 -4.19 2.69
CA ARG A 12 18.31 -3.71 1.31
C ARG A 12 17.85 -4.73 0.27
N GLN A 13 18.16 -6.01 0.47
CA GLN A 13 17.74 -7.07 -0.44
C GLN A 13 16.22 -7.25 -0.41
N TYR A 14 15.61 -7.18 0.76
CA TYR A 14 14.15 -7.19 0.92
C TYR A 14 13.49 -6.06 0.10
N GLU A 15 13.95 -4.82 0.26
CA GLU A 15 13.46 -3.66 -0.49
C GLU A 15 13.66 -3.80 -2.01
N GLN A 16 14.82 -4.34 -2.42
CA GLN A 16 15.10 -4.61 -3.83
C GLN A 16 14.14 -5.63 -4.43
N ILE A 17 13.83 -6.71 -3.68
CA ILE A 17 12.86 -7.73 -4.11
C ILE A 17 11.47 -7.10 -4.27
N LEU A 18 10.99 -6.32 -3.29
CA LEU A 18 9.68 -5.67 -3.37
C LEU A 18 9.57 -4.75 -4.59
N ARG A 19 10.60 -3.95 -4.85
CA ARG A 19 10.63 -3.02 -5.99
C ARG A 19 10.62 -3.75 -7.34
N ALA A 20 11.52 -4.71 -7.52
CA ALA A 20 11.63 -5.47 -8.76
C ALA A 20 10.37 -6.30 -9.03
N ALA A 21 9.81 -6.92 -7.99
CA ALA A 21 8.56 -7.67 -8.11
C ALA A 21 7.38 -6.76 -8.48
N ARG A 22 7.25 -5.59 -7.84
CA ARG A 22 6.20 -4.63 -8.16
C ARG A 22 6.27 -4.19 -9.62
N GLN A 23 7.45 -3.79 -10.09
CA GLN A 23 7.65 -3.41 -11.48
C GLN A 23 7.25 -4.54 -12.42
N LEU A 24 7.69 -5.77 -12.15
CA LEU A 24 7.38 -6.93 -12.98
C LEU A 24 5.87 -7.23 -13.01
N PHE A 25 5.16 -7.07 -11.87
CA PHE A 25 3.72 -7.25 -11.80
C PHE A 25 2.96 -6.16 -12.58
N VAL A 26 3.42 -4.91 -12.52
CA VAL A 26 2.83 -3.80 -13.29
C VAL A 26 3.03 -4.02 -14.79
N GLU A 27 4.23 -4.42 -15.21
CA GLU A 27 4.54 -4.61 -16.63
C GLU A 27 3.81 -5.80 -17.26
N LYS A 28 3.67 -6.92 -16.54
CA LYS A 28 3.21 -8.20 -17.10
C LYS A 28 1.87 -8.68 -16.57
N GLY A 29 1.38 -8.04 -15.52
CA GLY A 29 0.19 -8.49 -14.79
C GLY A 29 0.52 -9.55 -13.72
N ILE A 30 -0.21 -9.51 -12.61
CA ILE A 30 0.04 -10.37 -11.45
C ILE A 30 -0.04 -11.85 -11.81
N GLU A 31 -1.05 -12.26 -12.58
CA GLU A 31 -1.27 -13.69 -12.88
C GLU A 31 -0.16 -14.29 -13.77
N ARG A 32 0.37 -13.50 -14.70
CA ARG A 32 1.37 -13.97 -15.69
C ARG A 32 2.78 -14.07 -15.13
N VAL A 33 3.04 -13.46 -13.98
CA VAL A 33 4.37 -13.47 -13.36
C VAL A 33 4.50 -14.70 -12.45
N SER A 34 5.42 -15.58 -12.76
CA SER A 34 5.79 -16.68 -11.88
C SER A 34 6.69 -16.20 -10.74
N PHE A 35 6.64 -16.90 -9.59
CA PHE A 35 7.53 -16.59 -8.45
C PHE A 35 9.02 -16.75 -8.83
N SER A 36 9.31 -17.65 -9.78
CA SER A 36 10.65 -17.80 -10.34
C SER A 36 11.10 -16.60 -11.15
N ALA A 37 10.21 -16.04 -11.97
CA ALA A 37 10.53 -14.86 -12.77
C ALA A 37 10.89 -13.65 -11.88
N VAL A 38 10.31 -13.57 -10.67
CA VAL A 38 10.71 -12.56 -9.67
C VAL A 38 12.14 -12.78 -9.20
N ALA A 39 12.54 -14.02 -8.87
CA ALA A 39 13.91 -14.31 -8.46
C ALA A 39 14.92 -13.95 -9.56
N ASP A 40 14.60 -14.32 -10.81
CA ASP A 40 15.42 -14.03 -11.99
C ASP A 40 15.56 -12.51 -12.20
N SER A 41 14.47 -11.73 -12.05
CA SER A 41 14.50 -10.27 -12.20
C SER A 41 15.32 -9.58 -11.10
N CYS A 42 15.41 -10.19 -9.92
CA CYS A 42 16.23 -9.69 -8.80
C CYS A 42 17.69 -10.15 -8.87
N GLY A 43 18.03 -11.04 -9.80
CA GLY A 43 19.36 -11.65 -9.87
C GLY A 43 19.70 -12.53 -8.66
N ILE A 44 18.70 -13.17 -8.04
CA ILE A 44 18.87 -14.01 -6.86
C ILE A 44 18.42 -15.46 -7.12
N ALA A 45 18.99 -16.39 -6.37
CA ALA A 45 18.52 -17.76 -6.43
C ALA A 45 17.09 -17.88 -5.87
N ARG A 46 16.26 -18.78 -6.45
CA ARG A 46 14.91 -19.08 -5.95
C ARG A 46 14.88 -19.39 -4.46
N ALA A 47 15.84 -20.19 -3.98
CA ALA A 47 15.97 -20.53 -2.57
C ALA A 47 16.16 -19.28 -1.69
N THR A 48 16.81 -18.24 -2.22
CA THR A 48 16.95 -16.95 -1.53
C THR A 48 15.61 -16.22 -1.47
N LEU A 49 14.84 -16.20 -2.55
CA LEU A 49 13.51 -15.58 -2.55
C LEU A 49 12.57 -16.26 -1.54
N TYR A 50 12.58 -17.60 -1.48
CA TYR A 50 11.78 -18.36 -0.51
C TYR A 50 12.16 -18.10 0.96
N LYS A 51 13.38 -17.64 1.27
CA LYS A 51 13.74 -17.20 2.63
C LYS A 51 13.02 -15.92 3.05
N TYR A 52 12.68 -15.05 2.09
CA TYR A 52 11.97 -13.80 2.37
C TYR A 52 10.44 -13.97 2.29
N PHE A 53 9.97 -14.73 1.32
CA PHE A 53 8.54 -14.90 1.05
C PHE A 53 8.25 -16.37 0.77
N PRO A 54 7.35 -17.02 1.53
CA PRO A 54 7.02 -18.42 1.33
C PRO A 54 6.31 -18.68 -0.01
N ASP A 55 5.63 -17.66 -0.54
CA ASP A 55 4.86 -17.73 -1.78
C ASP A 55 4.69 -16.36 -2.43
N LYS A 56 4.12 -16.35 -3.63
CA LYS A 56 3.81 -15.15 -4.41
C LYS A 56 2.79 -14.26 -3.70
N GLU A 57 1.81 -14.85 -3.03
CA GLU A 57 0.78 -14.11 -2.31
C GLU A 57 1.39 -13.30 -1.16
N SER A 58 2.24 -13.90 -0.36
CA SER A 58 2.98 -13.22 0.71
C SER A 58 3.80 -12.04 0.21
N LEU A 59 4.40 -12.18 -0.98
CA LEU A 59 5.14 -11.10 -1.63
C LEU A 59 4.22 -9.96 -2.08
N LEU A 60 3.08 -10.28 -2.72
CA LEU A 60 2.07 -9.29 -3.13
C LEU A 60 1.57 -8.48 -1.94
N TRP A 61 1.23 -9.15 -0.83
CA TRP A 61 0.82 -8.50 0.41
C TRP A 61 1.92 -7.63 1.02
N ALA A 62 3.18 -8.04 0.93
CA ALA A 62 4.30 -7.25 1.43
C ALA A 62 4.48 -5.96 0.63
N ILE A 63 4.35 -6.03 -0.70
CA ILE A 63 4.40 -4.84 -1.58
C ILE A 63 3.26 -3.89 -1.24
N HIS A 64 2.03 -4.41 -1.14
CA HIS A 64 0.85 -3.63 -0.82
C HIS A 64 0.98 -2.91 0.54
N ARG A 65 1.36 -3.64 1.60
CA ARG A 65 1.57 -3.05 2.93
C ARG A 65 2.67 -2.00 2.95
N GLN A 66 3.79 -2.24 2.25
CA GLN A 66 4.86 -1.26 2.15
C GLN A 66 4.38 0.04 1.51
N ALA A 67 3.63 -0.08 0.42
CA ALA A 67 3.08 1.04 -0.31
C ALA A 67 2.11 1.86 0.57
N LEU A 68 1.15 1.22 1.23
CA LEU A 68 0.23 1.86 2.16
C LEU A 68 0.95 2.56 3.31
N ARG A 69 1.91 1.89 3.94
CA ARG A 69 2.69 2.47 5.04
C ARG A 69 3.47 3.70 4.61
N THR A 70 4.10 3.66 3.43
CA THR A 70 4.85 4.79 2.90
C THR A 70 3.94 5.98 2.61
N PHE A 71 2.77 5.73 2.02
CA PHE A 71 1.75 6.75 1.76
C PHE A 71 1.21 7.34 3.07
N GLY A 72 0.82 6.48 4.01
CA GLY A 72 0.28 6.89 5.28
C GLY A 72 1.26 7.68 6.14
N ASN A 73 2.53 7.28 6.18
CA ASN A 73 3.56 8.04 6.89
C ASN A 73 3.71 9.46 6.32
N ALA A 74 3.57 9.62 4.99
CA ALA A 74 3.63 10.93 4.37
C ALA A 74 2.42 11.80 4.76
N LEU A 75 1.22 11.23 4.84
CA LEU A 75 0.02 11.94 5.33
C LEU A 75 0.18 12.35 6.79
N LEU A 76 0.61 11.44 7.65
CA LEU A 76 0.79 11.69 9.09
C LEU A 76 1.85 12.77 9.33
N ALA A 77 2.97 12.74 8.64
CA ALA A 77 4.02 13.75 8.77
C ALA A 77 3.52 15.17 8.44
N ARG A 78 2.57 15.29 7.49
CA ARG A 78 1.95 16.58 7.18
C ARG A 78 0.95 17.03 8.26
N ALA A 79 0.24 16.07 8.88
CA ALA A 79 -0.68 16.36 9.99
C ALA A 79 0.05 16.69 11.29
N GLU A 80 1.23 16.10 11.54
CA GLU A 80 2.06 16.40 12.70
C GLU A 80 2.66 17.81 12.66
N ALA A 81 2.88 18.35 11.47
CA ALA A 81 3.44 19.69 11.30
C ALA A 81 2.53 20.82 11.83
N ARG A 82 1.20 20.63 11.74
CA ARG A 82 0.17 21.51 12.31
C ARG A 82 -1.20 20.80 12.33
N PRO A 83 -2.12 21.23 13.21
CA PRO A 83 -3.50 20.79 13.12
C PRO A 83 -4.12 21.11 11.75
N LEU A 84 -4.80 20.14 11.18
CA LEU A 84 -5.48 20.25 9.88
C LEU A 84 -6.99 20.23 10.07
N THR A 85 -7.70 21.11 9.36
CA THR A 85 -9.14 21.04 9.20
C THR A 85 -9.52 19.83 8.33
N ALA A 86 -10.80 19.43 8.36
CA ALA A 86 -11.29 18.33 7.53
C ALA A 86 -11.03 18.59 6.03
N LEU A 87 -11.29 19.79 5.54
CA LEU A 87 -11.01 20.17 4.16
C LEU A 87 -9.51 20.07 3.82
N GLU A 88 -8.65 20.52 4.72
CA GLU A 88 -7.19 20.44 4.52
C GLU A 88 -6.70 19.00 4.49
N ARG A 89 -7.31 18.08 5.26
CA ARG A 89 -6.98 16.65 5.21
C ARG A 89 -7.30 16.03 3.85
N PHE A 90 -8.44 16.37 3.26
CA PHE A 90 -8.74 15.97 1.87
C PHE A 90 -7.72 16.54 0.88
N SER A 91 -7.39 17.82 1.01
CA SER A 91 -6.39 18.45 0.15
C SER A 91 -5.04 17.74 0.25
N VAL A 92 -4.56 17.48 1.48
CA VAL A 92 -3.32 16.75 1.76
C VAL A 92 -3.34 15.35 1.17
N TYR A 93 -4.47 14.64 1.29
CA TYR A 93 -4.64 13.31 0.72
C TYR A 93 -4.48 13.33 -0.81
N PHE A 94 -5.21 14.19 -1.51
CA PHE A 94 -5.15 14.27 -2.97
C PHE A 94 -3.81 14.82 -3.49
N GLU A 95 -3.21 15.79 -2.79
CA GLU A 95 -1.86 16.28 -3.11
C GLU A 95 -0.82 15.16 -2.99
N GLU A 96 -0.88 14.35 -1.92
CA GLU A 96 0.05 13.25 -1.75
C GLU A 96 -0.19 12.14 -2.80
N LEU A 97 -1.44 11.88 -3.15
CA LEU A 97 -1.79 10.96 -4.22
C LEU A 97 -1.22 11.41 -5.57
N ALA A 98 -1.43 12.68 -5.93
CA ALA A 98 -0.88 13.27 -7.15
C ALA A 98 0.66 13.22 -7.16
N ARG A 99 1.29 13.61 -6.04
CA ARG A 99 2.74 13.54 -5.89
C ARG A 99 3.28 12.11 -6.06
N ARG A 100 2.57 11.12 -5.53
CA ARG A 100 2.94 9.70 -5.71
C ARG A 100 2.84 9.26 -7.16
N PHE A 101 1.81 9.68 -7.84
CA PHE A 101 1.64 9.39 -9.26
C PHE A 101 2.79 9.97 -10.11
N GLU A 102 3.22 11.19 -9.80
CA GLU A 102 4.35 11.83 -10.52
C GLU A 102 5.70 11.15 -10.24
N LEU A 103 5.95 10.77 -8.98
CA LEU A 103 7.24 10.23 -8.55
C LEU A 103 7.36 8.71 -8.75
N ASP A 104 6.27 7.98 -8.69
CA ASP A 104 6.21 6.53 -8.70
C ASP A 104 4.87 6.07 -9.30
N PRO A 105 4.66 6.20 -10.63
CA PRO A 105 3.41 5.81 -11.27
C PRO A 105 3.07 4.33 -11.05
N ASP A 106 4.08 3.46 -10.89
CA ASP A 106 3.87 2.04 -10.60
C ASP A 106 3.15 1.79 -9.26
N PHE A 107 3.17 2.78 -8.38
CA PHE A 107 2.44 2.71 -7.10
C PHE A 107 0.94 2.54 -7.33
N LEU A 108 0.31 3.43 -8.08
CA LEU A 108 -1.13 3.38 -8.36
C LEU A 108 -1.51 2.23 -9.29
N LEU A 109 -0.68 1.95 -10.31
CA LEU A 109 -0.89 0.83 -11.21
C LEU A 109 -0.86 -0.50 -10.48
N PHE A 110 0.05 -0.67 -9.51
CA PHE A 110 0.10 -1.87 -8.68
C PHE A 110 -1.13 -1.99 -7.78
N PHE A 111 -1.60 -0.87 -7.19
CA PHE A 111 -2.82 -0.87 -6.38
C PHE A 111 -4.03 -1.33 -7.17
N ASP A 112 -4.25 -0.77 -8.35
CA ASP A 112 -5.35 -1.16 -9.24
C ASP A 112 -5.29 -2.65 -9.61
N LEU A 113 -4.11 -3.16 -9.96
CA LEU A 113 -3.91 -4.57 -10.27
C LEU A 113 -4.16 -5.46 -9.05
N PHE A 114 -3.69 -5.05 -7.87
CA PHE A 114 -3.86 -5.77 -6.63
C PHE A 114 -5.33 -5.85 -6.24
N GLU A 115 -6.04 -4.71 -6.23
CA GLU A 115 -7.46 -4.63 -5.92
C GLU A 115 -8.30 -5.49 -6.87
N LYS A 116 -8.08 -5.40 -8.18
CA LYS A 116 -8.79 -6.23 -9.18
C LYS A 116 -8.57 -7.72 -8.95
N THR A 117 -7.34 -8.12 -8.61
CA THR A 117 -7.01 -9.53 -8.33
C THR A 117 -7.75 -10.03 -7.10
N TYR A 118 -7.76 -9.25 -6.02
CA TYR A 118 -8.34 -9.67 -4.74
C TYR A 118 -9.85 -9.43 -4.66
N GLN A 119 -10.42 -8.45 -5.35
CA GLN A 119 -11.88 -8.30 -5.48
C GLN A 119 -12.50 -9.51 -6.16
N ALA A 120 -11.91 -9.98 -7.24
CA ALA A 120 -12.36 -11.20 -7.93
C ALA A 120 -12.26 -12.44 -7.02
N GLU A 121 -11.24 -12.52 -6.18
CA GLU A 121 -11.02 -13.61 -5.24
C GLU A 121 -11.95 -13.52 -4.01
N THR A 122 -12.18 -12.32 -3.49
CA THR A 122 -13.13 -12.06 -2.40
C THR A 122 -14.56 -12.39 -2.81
N ALA A 123 -14.94 -12.07 -4.04
CA ALA A 123 -16.23 -12.48 -4.61
C ALA A 123 -16.40 -14.01 -4.69
N ARG A 124 -15.29 -14.74 -4.83
CA ARG A 124 -15.31 -16.23 -4.88
C ARG A 124 -15.22 -16.89 -3.50
N ARG A 125 -14.48 -16.30 -2.55
CA ARG A 125 -14.07 -16.94 -1.27
C ARG A 125 -14.64 -16.29 -0.01
N GLY A 126 -15.37 -15.17 -0.12
CA GLY A 126 -15.92 -14.43 1.03
C GLY A 126 -14.92 -13.56 1.78
N SER A 127 -15.36 -12.97 2.90
CA SER A 127 -14.68 -11.88 3.62
C SER A 127 -13.30 -12.23 4.24
N ALA A 128 -12.92 -13.50 4.33
CA ALA A 128 -11.67 -13.93 4.96
C ALA A 128 -10.41 -13.31 4.31
N VAL A 129 -10.49 -12.91 3.03
CA VAL A 129 -9.42 -12.19 2.34
C VAL A 129 -9.35 -10.76 2.86
N TYR A 130 -10.49 -10.10 3.05
CA TYR A 130 -10.57 -8.74 3.60
C TYR A 130 -10.01 -8.65 5.02
N GLU A 131 -10.26 -9.64 5.88
CA GLU A 131 -9.72 -9.67 7.25
C GLU A 131 -8.19 -9.80 7.28
N ARG A 132 -7.58 -10.45 6.27
CA ARG A 132 -6.13 -10.45 6.09
C ARG A 132 -5.59 -9.10 5.64
N MET A 133 -6.38 -8.31 4.91
CA MET A 133 -6.02 -6.98 4.43
C MET A 133 -5.85 -5.98 5.57
N PHE A 134 -6.60 -6.15 6.65
CA PHE A 134 -6.72 -5.17 7.73
C PHE A 134 -6.26 -5.73 9.08
N ARG A 135 -5.00 -6.18 9.14
CA ARG A 135 -4.42 -6.52 10.44
C ARG A 135 -4.30 -5.25 11.30
N PRO A 136 -4.77 -5.27 12.55
CA PRO A 136 -4.56 -4.16 13.47
C PRO A 136 -3.06 -3.82 13.56
N GLY A 137 -2.70 -2.56 13.34
CA GLY A 137 -1.31 -2.08 13.39
C GLY A 137 -0.60 -1.92 12.04
N ASP A 138 -1.15 -2.43 10.93
CA ASP A 138 -0.67 -2.06 9.59
C ASP A 138 -1.45 -0.83 9.11
N PHE A 139 -0.75 0.20 8.60
CA PHE A 139 -1.40 1.33 7.95
C PHE A 139 -2.14 0.80 6.71
N GLY A 140 -3.46 0.79 6.76
CA GLY A 140 -4.33 0.28 5.72
C GLY A 140 -5.31 1.33 5.22
N SER A 141 -6.24 0.93 4.37
CA SER A 141 -7.33 1.80 3.92
C SER A 141 -8.15 2.37 5.10
N GLY A 142 -8.26 1.62 6.20
CA GLY A 142 -8.88 2.07 7.44
C GLY A 142 -8.16 3.26 8.08
N ASP A 143 -6.83 3.30 8.04
CA ASP A 143 -6.05 4.40 8.60
C ASP A 143 -6.11 5.65 7.71
N THR A 144 -6.15 5.48 6.39
CA THR A 144 -6.40 6.57 5.45
C THR A 144 -7.78 7.16 5.66
N ALA A 145 -8.81 6.31 5.79
CA ALA A 145 -10.16 6.75 6.09
C ALA A 145 -10.21 7.48 7.44
N ARG A 146 -9.55 6.96 8.46
CA ARG A 146 -9.45 7.63 9.77
C ARG A 146 -8.74 8.97 9.68
N PHE A 147 -7.64 9.06 8.92
CA PHE A 147 -6.96 10.33 8.67
C PHE A 147 -7.90 11.36 8.04
N ILE A 148 -8.69 10.97 7.04
CA ILE A 148 -9.65 11.85 6.37
C ILE A 148 -10.80 12.23 7.32
N CYS A 149 -11.32 11.27 8.14
CA CYS A 149 -12.46 11.50 9.01
C CYS A 149 -12.12 12.28 10.28
N GLU A 150 -10.86 12.45 10.63
CA GLU A 150 -10.47 13.20 11.82
C GLU A 150 -10.89 14.67 11.71
N ASN A 151 -11.61 15.16 12.72
CA ASN A 151 -12.21 16.50 12.76
C ASN A 151 -13.22 16.79 11.63
N PHE A 152 -13.85 15.78 11.06
CA PHE A 152 -14.74 15.88 9.88
C PHE A 152 -15.86 16.94 10.05
N ASN A 153 -16.33 17.16 11.25
CA ASN A 153 -17.40 18.11 11.58
C ASN A 153 -16.90 19.47 12.09
N ASP A 154 -15.71 19.90 11.74
CA ASP A 154 -15.10 21.16 12.18
C ASP A 154 -15.67 22.40 11.47
N GLY A 155 -16.63 22.25 10.58
CA GLY A 155 -17.28 23.31 9.81
C GLY A 155 -16.56 23.70 8.52
N SER A 156 -15.41 23.10 8.20
CA SER A 156 -14.69 23.36 6.95
C SER A 156 -15.29 22.66 5.73
N LEU A 157 -16.11 21.63 5.95
CA LEU A 157 -16.87 20.92 4.91
C LEU A 157 -18.35 21.26 4.98
N ARG A 158 -19.07 21.01 3.88
CA ARG A 158 -20.51 21.19 3.82
C ARG A 158 -21.23 20.35 4.86
N ALA A 159 -22.15 20.96 5.59
CA ALA A 159 -22.99 20.25 6.56
C ALA A 159 -23.81 19.12 5.89
N GLY A 160 -24.04 18.05 6.63
CA GLY A 160 -24.86 16.90 6.20
C GLY A 160 -24.10 15.84 5.39
N LEU A 161 -22.78 15.95 5.22
CA LEU A 161 -21.97 14.87 4.67
C LEU A 161 -21.76 13.78 5.73
N ASP A 162 -21.91 12.52 5.32
CA ASP A 162 -21.49 11.38 6.14
C ASP A 162 -19.97 11.18 6.03
N ALA A 163 -19.28 11.21 7.16
CA ALA A 163 -17.82 11.15 7.21
C ALA A 163 -17.27 9.85 6.62
N GLN A 164 -17.86 8.71 7.01
CA GLN A 164 -17.37 7.41 6.60
C GLN A 164 -17.64 7.16 5.12
N LEU A 165 -18.83 7.50 4.65
CA LEU A 165 -19.20 7.35 3.24
C LEU A 165 -18.35 8.28 2.36
N THR A 166 -18.11 9.51 2.80
CA THR A 166 -17.29 10.48 2.07
C THR A 166 -15.82 10.03 1.99
N ALA A 167 -15.25 9.56 3.10
CA ALA A 167 -13.88 9.03 3.12
C ALA A 167 -13.74 7.79 2.25
N VAL A 168 -14.68 6.84 2.32
CA VAL A 168 -14.69 5.64 1.47
C VAL A 168 -14.79 6.04 0.00
N SER A 169 -15.69 6.95 -0.36
CA SER A 169 -15.81 7.41 -1.76
C SER A 169 -14.52 8.06 -2.26
N ALA A 170 -13.83 8.85 -1.42
CA ALA A 170 -12.58 9.50 -1.80
C ALA A 170 -11.40 8.51 -1.97
N THR A 171 -11.43 7.35 -1.29
CA THR A 171 -10.34 6.36 -1.34
C THR A 171 -10.52 5.30 -2.41
N TYR A 172 -11.75 5.12 -2.94
CA TYR A 172 -12.08 4.06 -3.91
C TYR A 172 -12.55 4.61 -5.29
N THR A 173 -12.36 5.91 -5.53
CA THR A 173 -12.64 6.51 -6.84
C THR A 173 -11.37 6.57 -7.66
#